data_94e751a3014103b6f78065f13e9bfd08
#
_entry.id   94e751a3014103b6f78065f13e9bfd08
#
_cell.length_a   1.000
_cell.length_b   1.000
_cell.length_c   1.000
_cell.angle_alpha   90.00
_cell.angle_beta   90.00
_cell.angle_gamma   90.00
#
_symmetry.space_group_name_H-M   'P 1'
#
loop_
_entity.id
_entity.type
_entity.pdbx_description
1 polymer ?
#
loop_
_entity_poly.entity_id
_entity_poly.type
_entity_poly.pdbx_seq_one_letter_code
_entity_poly.pdbx_strand_id
1 'polypeptide(L)'
;AQPKAIIQRHIGPTEAEVAQMLAALDYASLADLMAAAVPAGIRLGRELNLADGISEPEALSELGAIAHQNQLYKSYIGLGYSNTHTPPVIQRNILENPGWYTQYTPYQPEIAQGRLEALLNYQTMVTDLTGLEIANASLLDEGTAAAEAMTMSLAVCKNKDAKAAKRFWVSSACHPQTLEVIQTRALPLGIEVLVGDHREFAFDQPVFGVLLQYPASEGQVYDYSDFVAQAHAAGALVTVAADLLSLTLLKPPGEFGADIAVGNTQRFGVPLGYGGPHAAYFATHQAYARKLPGRLVGVSKDAKEQPALRLTLQTREQHIRRDSATSNICTAQVLLAIIASSYAVYHGPQGLRAMATRIHRLTGVLAAGLSKLGFGLGTAPVFDTLRVTTGNKTQAILARAAERQLNLRHIDSETLGLSLDETTTPEDVETLLQVFAGPESLAFLPQLKPSVQIPTVLQRTSEYLTHPTFNRYHSETELLRYLYSLQTKDLSLASAMIPLGSCTMKLNATAEMVPVTWPEFGQIHPFAPLTQTQGYQTLFTQLEGWLSEITGFAGISLQSNAGSQGEYTGLLVIRQYHQTRGEGVIVYLRQEGRGIGLV
;
A
#
# COMPACT_ATOMS: atom_id res chain seq x y z
N ALA A 1 -0.96 21.10 40.18
CA ALA A 1 -2.17 21.02 39.34
C ALA A 1 -2.13 19.70 38.60
N GLN A 2 -3.17 18.88 38.75
CA GLN A 2 -3.30 17.68 37.91
C GLN A 2 -3.29 18.08 36.43
N PRO A 3 -2.58 17.33 35.56
CA PRO A 3 -2.64 17.61 34.12
C PRO A 3 -4.11 17.50 33.68
N LYS A 4 -4.57 18.47 32.92
CA LYS A 4 -5.92 18.42 32.33
C LYS A 4 -6.01 17.15 31.47
N ALA A 5 -7.10 16.41 31.59
CA ALA A 5 -7.36 15.25 30.74
C ALA A 5 -7.27 15.65 29.26
N ILE A 6 -6.81 14.75 28.39
CA ILE A 6 -6.68 15.00 26.94
C ILE A 6 -7.97 15.51 26.33
N ILE A 7 -9.10 15.01 26.80
CA ILE A 7 -10.47 15.43 26.42
C ILE A 7 -10.66 16.94 26.52
N GLN A 8 -10.20 17.57 27.62
CA GLN A 8 -10.34 19.02 27.86
C GLN A 8 -9.45 19.88 26.96
N ARG A 9 -8.46 19.27 26.29
CA ARG A 9 -7.56 19.97 25.36
C ARG A 9 -7.90 19.69 23.90
N HIS A 10 -8.60 18.60 23.63
CA HIS A 10 -8.86 18.14 22.27
C HIS A 10 -10.31 18.36 21.80
N ILE A 11 -11.30 18.21 22.70
CA ILE A 11 -12.71 18.49 22.38
C ILE A 11 -12.94 20.00 22.44
N GLY A 12 -13.49 20.59 21.36
CA GLY A 12 -13.55 22.04 21.17
C GLY A 12 -14.48 22.80 22.10
N PRO A 13 -15.78 22.40 22.30
CA PRO A 13 -16.71 23.20 23.11
C PRO A 13 -16.34 23.20 24.58
N THR A 14 -16.35 24.38 25.20
CA THR A 14 -16.29 24.54 26.65
C THR A 14 -17.65 24.24 27.29
N GLU A 15 -17.69 24.02 28.60
CA GLU A 15 -18.94 23.82 29.34
C GLU A 15 -19.94 24.98 29.16
N ALA A 16 -19.43 26.22 29.09
CA ALA A 16 -20.25 27.39 28.84
C ALA A 16 -20.85 27.40 27.42
N GLU A 17 -20.07 27.01 26.42
CA GLU A 17 -20.55 26.86 25.04
C GLU A 17 -21.54 25.71 24.89
N VAL A 18 -21.32 24.58 25.55
CA VAL A 18 -22.29 23.49 25.61
C VAL A 18 -23.60 23.96 26.22
N ALA A 19 -23.56 24.71 27.32
CA ALA A 19 -24.77 25.28 27.93
C ALA A 19 -25.51 26.24 26.99
N GLN A 20 -24.79 27.08 26.23
CA GLN A 20 -25.41 27.98 25.23
C GLN A 20 -26.05 27.20 24.07
N MET A 21 -25.39 26.16 23.57
CA MET A 21 -25.94 25.29 22.52
C MET A 21 -27.20 24.56 22.99
N LEU A 22 -27.18 24.01 24.22
CA LEU A 22 -28.33 23.35 24.81
C LEU A 22 -29.51 24.32 24.99
N ALA A 23 -29.24 25.53 25.49
CA ALA A 23 -30.27 26.56 25.65
C ALA A 23 -30.88 26.96 24.28
N ALA A 24 -30.07 27.04 23.21
CA ALA A 24 -30.56 27.34 21.86
C ALA A 24 -31.45 26.22 21.28
N LEU A 25 -31.35 25.00 21.82
CA LEU A 25 -32.14 23.84 21.44
C LEU A 25 -33.26 23.51 22.44
N ASP A 26 -33.49 24.38 23.45
CA ASP A 26 -34.48 24.21 24.51
C ASP A 26 -34.28 22.96 25.37
N TYR A 27 -33.01 22.53 25.61
CA TYR A 27 -32.69 21.42 26.52
C TYR A 27 -31.92 21.92 27.74
N ALA A 28 -32.23 21.31 28.90
CA ALA A 28 -31.58 21.64 30.17
C ALA A 28 -30.19 20.96 30.30
N SER A 29 -30.00 19.81 29.67
CA SER A 29 -28.78 19.01 29.77
C SER A 29 -28.53 18.19 28.51
N LEU A 30 -27.28 17.74 28.33
CA LEU A 30 -26.92 16.74 27.30
C LEU A 30 -27.71 15.44 27.45
N ALA A 31 -28.01 15.02 28.70
CA ALA A 31 -28.79 13.84 28.97
C ALA A 31 -30.23 13.99 28.44
N ASP A 32 -30.86 15.17 28.61
CA ASP A 32 -32.18 15.47 28.07
C ASP A 32 -32.18 15.48 26.54
N LEU A 33 -31.18 16.10 25.92
CA LEU A 33 -31.02 16.09 24.47
C LEU A 33 -30.83 14.65 23.94
N MET A 34 -29.97 13.85 24.57
CA MET A 34 -29.80 12.43 24.24
C MET A 34 -31.08 11.63 24.41
N ALA A 35 -31.83 11.91 25.49
CA ALA A 35 -33.09 11.25 25.76
C ALA A 35 -34.16 11.56 24.71
N ALA A 36 -34.14 12.78 24.15
CA ALA A 36 -35.06 13.18 23.08
C ALA A 36 -34.59 12.68 21.69
N ALA A 37 -33.29 12.73 21.41
CA ALA A 37 -32.74 12.40 20.08
C ALA A 37 -32.61 10.88 19.83
N VAL A 38 -32.32 10.08 20.87
CA VAL A 38 -32.07 8.65 20.75
C VAL A 38 -33.28 7.86 21.29
N PRO A 39 -33.98 7.05 20.46
CA PRO A 39 -35.09 6.23 20.91
C PRO A 39 -34.72 5.30 22.08
N ALA A 40 -35.59 5.18 23.06
CA ALA A 40 -35.30 4.39 24.25
C ALA A 40 -34.94 2.92 23.95
N GLY A 41 -35.52 2.34 22.89
CA GLY A 41 -35.30 0.93 22.52
C GLY A 41 -33.92 0.62 21.95
N ILE A 42 -33.12 1.64 21.60
CA ILE A 42 -31.74 1.48 21.07
C ILE A 42 -30.68 2.06 22.02
N ARG A 43 -31.07 2.55 23.18
CA ARG A 43 -30.12 3.02 24.20
C ARG A 43 -29.50 1.85 24.94
N LEU A 44 -28.21 1.94 25.21
CA LEU A 44 -27.45 0.86 25.86
C LEU A 44 -27.93 0.58 27.30
N GLY A 45 -28.57 1.45 28.02
CA GLY A 45 -29.14 1.22 29.36
C GLY A 45 -28.16 0.87 30.49
N ARG A 46 -26.86 0.87 30.18
CA ARG A 46 -25.74 0.67 31.12
C ARG A 46 -24.52 1.52 30.71
N GLU A 47 -23.61 1.72 31.63
CA GLU A 47 -22.32 2.28 31.32
C GLU A 47 -21.45 1.27 30.55
N LEU A 48 -20.53 1.76 29.70
CA LEU A 48 -19.55 0.93 29.03
C LEU A 48 -18.50 0.48 30.05
N ASN A 49 -18.11 -0.78 29.98
CA ASN A 49 -17.02 -1.34 30.78
C ASN A 49 -15.66 -1.00 30.16
N LEU A 50 -15.32 0.29 30.14
CA LEU A 50 -14.06 0.82 29.65
C LEU A 50 -13.35 1.53 30.81
N ALA A 51 -12.01 1.55 30.77
CA ALA A 51 -11.23 2.29 31.74
C ALA A 51 -11.49 3.80 31.61
N ASP A 52 -11.29 4.51 32.71
CA ASP A 52 -11.31 5.98 32.71
C ASP A 52 -10.25 6.56 31.79
N GLY A 53 -10.51 7.78 31.28
CA GLY A 53 -9.56 8.51 30.45
C GLY A 53 -8.29 8.86 31.23
N ILE A 54 -7.14 8.67 30.61
CA ILE A 54 -5.82 8.99 31.16
C ILE A 54 -5.25 10.29 30.58
N SER A 55 -4.21 10.83 31.18
CA SER A 55 -3.54 12.01 30.68
C SER A 55 -2.64 11.69 29.47
N GLU A 56 -2.33 12.70 28.68
CA GLU A 56 -1.45 12.59 27.50
C GLU A 56 -0.07 11.95 27.81
N PRO A 57 0.66 12.34 28.89
CA PRO A 57 1.90 11.67 29.24
C PRO A 57 1.72 10.21 29.64
N GLU A 58 0.63 9.88 30.34
CA GLU A 58 0.31 8.50 30.73
C GLU A 58 0.01 7.65 29.49
N ALA A 59 -0.79 8.16 28.55
CA ALA A 59 -1.11 7.47 27.30
C ALA A 59 0.15 7.18 26.47
N LEU A 60 1.04 8.17 26.31
CA LEU A 60 2.31 7.97 25.60
C LEU A 60 3.24 6.99 26.32
N SER A 61 3.26 7.01 27.66
CA SER A 61 4.05 6.07 28.46
C SER A 61 3.53 4.64 28.32
N GLU A 62 2.21 4.45 28.40
CA GLU A 62 1.57 3.14 28.25
C GLU A 62 1.79 2.59 26.83
N LEU A 63 1.54 3.41 25.79
CA LEU A 63 1.77 3.00 24.41
C LEU A 63 3.25 2.71 24.13
N GLY A 64 4.17 3.48 24.74
CA GLY A 64 5.61 3.21 24.68
C GLY A 64 5.97 1.86 25.30
N ALA A 65 5.36 1.51 26.43
CA ALA A 65 5.56 0.20 27.06
C ALA A 65 5.02 -0.95 26.18
N ILE A 66 3.92 -0.74 25.49
CA ILE A 66 3.39 -1.69 24.49
C ILE A 66 4.35 -1.79 23.30
N ALA A 67 4.81 -0.66 22.75
CA ALA A 67 5.74 -0.62 21.64
C ALA A 67 7.04 -1.41 21.91
N HIS A 68 7.62 -1.25 23.09
CA HIS A 68 8.83 -1.96 23.51
C HIS A 68 8.67 -3.49 23.67
N GLN A 69 7.46 -4.04 23.61
CA GLN A 69 7.25 -5.49 23.51
C GLN A 69 7.56 -6.02 22.10
N ASN A 70 7.60 -5.14 21.11
CA ASN A 70 8.02 -5.49 19.76
C ASN A 70 9.55 -5.58 19.68
N GLN A 71 10.05 -6.50 18.87
CA GLN A 71 11.48 -6.71 18.64
C GLN A 71 11.83 -6.32 17.21
N LEU A 72 12.71 -5.33 17.05
CA LEU A 72 13.16 -4.88 15.74
C LEU A 72 14.25 -5.80 15.21
N TYR A 73 13.90 -6.61 14.23
CA TYR A 73 14.85 -7.42 13.46
C TYR A 73 15.02 -6.83 12.08
N LYS A 74 16.25 -6.84 11.55
CA LYS A 74 16.50 -6.44 10.17
C LYS A 74 15.91 -7.49 9.24
N SER A 75 14.99 -7.08 8.36
CA SER A 75 14.22 -7.99 7.54
C SER A 75 14.80 -8.13 6.14
N TYR A 76 15.02 -9.36 5.71
CA TYR A 76 15.35 -9.77 4.34
C TYR A 76 14.24 -10.67 3.75
N ILE A 77 13.03 -10.59 4.28
CA ILE A 77 11.88 -11.40 3.85
C ILE A 77 11.41 -11.00 2.45
N GLY A 78 11.40 -9.71 2.14
CA GLY A 78 10.90 -9.20 0.87
C GLY A 78 9.39 -9.35 0.71
N LEU A 79 8.92 -10.18 -0.22
CA LEU A 79 7.47 -10.39 -0.50
C LEU A 79 6.74 -9.09 -0.85
N GLY A 80 7.39 -8.18 -1.58
CA GLY A 80 6.82 -6.90 -1.97
C GLY A 80 6.92 -5.79 -0.90
N TYR A 81 7.60 -6.05 0.23
CA TYR A 81 7.85 -5.11 1.31
C TYR A 81 9.36 -4.92 1.49
N SER A 82 9.81 -3.68 1.55
CA SER A 82 11.23 -3.33 1.63
C SER A 82 11.46 -2.26 2.69
N ASN A 83 12.53 -2.39 3.47
CA ASN A 83 12.94 -1.26 4.30
C ASN A 83 13.40 -0.11 3.39
N THR A 84 13.15 1.11 3.84
CA THR A 84 13.50 2.33 3.12
C THR A 84 13.82 3.44 4.10
N HIS A 85 14.58 4.42 3.66
CA HIS A 85 14.82 5.63 4.43
C HIS A 85 13.82 6.70 4.03
N THR A 86 12.89 7.02 4.94
CA THR A 86 12.04 8.21 4.77
C THR A 86 12.92 9.45 4.98
N PRO A 87 13.14 10.31 3.98
CA PRO A 87 13.93 11.53 4.19
C PRO A 87 13.30 12.40 5.29
N PRO A 88 14.07 12.89 6.28
CA PRO A 88 13.53 13.68 7.39
C PRO A 88 12.69 14.89 6.94
N VAL A 89 13.04 15.52 5.83
CA VAL A 89 12.29 16.63 5.25
C VAL A 89 10.89 16.19 4.77
N ILE A 90 10.74 14.95 4.29
CA ILE A 90 9.45 14.37 3.89
C ILE A 90 8.67 13.91 5.12
N GLN A 91 9.31 13.20 6.04
CA GLN A 91 8.67 12.73 7.28
C GLN A 91 8.03 13.90 8.03
N ARG A 92 8.81 14.92 8.37
CA ARG A 92 8.37 16.06 9.16
C ARG A 92 7.33 16.92 8.44
N ASN A 93 7.51 17.16 7.13
CA ASN A 93 6.71 18.14 6.40
C ASN A 93 5.55 17.55 5.61
N ILE A 94 5.40 16.22 5.56
CA ILE A 94 4.25 15.54 4.96
C ILE A 94 3.59 14.60 5.98
N LEU A 95 4.31 13.55 6.44
CA LEU A 95 3.71 12.52 7.29
C LEU A 95 3.24 13.06 8.63
N GLU A 96 4.04 13.90 9.27
CA GLU A 96 3.76 14.50 10.59
C GLU A 96 3.05 15.86 10.50
N ASN A 97 2.79 16.36 9.29
CA ASN A 97 2.24 17.71 9.08
C ASN A 97 0.72 17.68 8.91
N PRO A 98 -0.06 18.29 9.82
CA PRO A 98 -1.51 18.31 9.75
C PRO A 98 -2.06 19.03 8.50
N GLY A 99 -1.30 19.93 7.89
CA GLY A 99 -1.63 20.51 6.60
C GLY A 99 -1.76 19.48 5.48
N TRP A 100 -1.07 18.34 5.59
CA TRP A 100 -1.11 17.26 4.64
C TRP A 100 -1.97 16.09 5.12
N TYR A 101 -1.82 15.59 6.34
CA TYR A 101 -2.53 14.38 6.76
C TYR A 101 -4.01 14.59 7.07
N THR A 102 -4.48 15.82 7.34
CA THR A 102 -5.91 16.11 7.61
C THR A 102 -6.77 16.19 6.35
N GLN A 103 -6.18 16.20 5.18
CA GLN A 103 -6.92 16.23 3.92
C GLN A 103 -7.08 14.82 3.36
N TYR A 104 -8.18 14.63 2.65
CA TYR A 104 -8.55 13.38 1.99
C TYR A 104 -8.52 13.53 0.45
N THR A 105 -9.34 12.78 -0.25
CA THR A 105 -9.49 12.90 -1.70
C THR A 105 -9.87 14.34 -2.08
N PRO A 106 -9.17 14.98 -3.03
CA PRO A 106 -9.38 16.37 -3.38
C PRO A 106 -10.60 16.57 -4.30
N TYR A 107 -11.80 16.34 -3.77
CA TYR A 107 -13.06 16.50 -4.51
C TYR A 107 -13.33 17.95 -4.91
N GLN A 108 -12.91 18.90 -4.09
CA GLN A 108 -13.04 20.34 -4.34
C GLN A 108 -11.70 20.88 -4.84
N PRO A 109 -11.52 21.03 -6.16
CA PRO A 109 -10.25 21.46 -6.72
C PRO A 109 -9.86 22.88 -6.30
N GLU A 110 -10.84 23.72 -5.98
CA GLU A 110 -10.63 25.12 -5.58
C GLU A 110 -9.77 25.27 -4.32
N ILE A 111 -9.80 24.28 -3.44
CA ILE A 111 -9.09 24.29 -2.15
C ILE A 111 -8.02 23.21 -2.04
N ALA A 112 -7.64 22.56 -3.14
CA ALA A 112 -6.76 21.40 -3.13
C ALA A 112 -5.77 21.37 -4.33
N GLN A 113 -5.39 22.52 -4.87
CA GLN A 113 -4.51 22.61 -6.05
C GLN A 113 -3.11 22.06 -5.79
N GLY A 114 -2.58 22.27 -4.58
CA GLY A 114 -1.26 21.72 -4.20
C GLY A 114 -1.28 20.21 -4.07
N ARG A 115 -2.32 19.65 -3.46
CA ARG A 115 -2.51 18.21 -3.35
C ARG A 115 -2.73 17.56 -4.70
N LEU A 116 -3.50 18.18 -5.57
CA LEU A 116 -3.72 17.73 -6.94
C LEU A 116 -2.41 17.74 -7.74
N GLU A 117 -1.54 18.74 -7.57
CA GLU A 117 -0.23 18.78 -8.20
C GLU A 117 0.67 17.63 -7.70
N ALA A 118 0.70 17.39 -6.39
CA ALA A 118 1.45 16.27 -5.82
C ALA A 118 0.97 14.90 -6.34
N LEU A 119 -0.36 14.73 -6.51
CA LEU A 119 -0.93 13.52 -7.10
C LEU A 119 -0.66 13.42 -8.61
N LEU A 120 -0.59 14.53 -9.33
CA LEU A 120 -0.18 14.53 -10.73
C LEU A 120 1.29 14.11 -10.87
N ASN A 121 2.17 14.55 -9.95
CA ASN A 121 3.55 14.05 -9.88
C ASN A 121 3.59 12.54 -9.65
N TYR A 122 2.72 12.01 -8.79
CA TYR A 122 2.59 10.56 -8.59
C TYR A 122 2.19 9.82 -9.88
N GLN A 123 1.18 10.29 -10.58
CA GLN A 123 0.77 9.71 -11.86
C GLN A 123 1.89 9.74 -12.91
N THR A 124 2.59 10.88 -13.01
CA THR A 124 3.73 11.03 -13.93
C THR A 124 4.87 10.07 -13.58
N MET A 125 5.19 9.93 -12.29
CA MET A 125 6.19 8.97 -11.82
C MET A 125 5.85 7.54 -12.26
N VAL A 126 4.61 7.15 -12.07
CA VAL A 126 4.16 5.79 -12.41
C VAL A 126 4.16 5.55 -13.92
N THR A 127 3.64 6.49 -14.73
CA THR A 127 3.65 6.36 -16.20
C THR A 127 5.06 6.28 -16.75
N ASP A 128 5.95 7.15 -16.28
CA ASP A 128 7.34 7.18 -16.74
C ASP A 128 8.10 5.89 -16.40
N LEU A 129 7.91 5.37 -15.17
CA LEU A 129 8.59 4.15 -14.74
C LEU A 129 8.02 2.90 -15.42
N THR A 130 6.72 2.81 -15.59
CA THR A 130 6.07 1.63 -16.20
C THR A 130 6.08 1.62 -17.72
N GLY A 131 6.33 2.77 -18.37
CA GLY A 131 6.26 2.91 -19.83
C GLY A 131 4.82 2.84 -20.38
N LEU A 132 3.80 3.09 -19.54
CA LEU A 132 2.40 3.12 -19.91
C LEU A 132 1.87 4.56 -19.96
N GLU A 133 0.78 4.78 -20.71
CA GLU A 133 0.35 6.11 -21.10
C GLU A 133 -0.42 6.88 -20.02
N ILE A 134 -1.09 6.17 -19.10
CA ILE A 134 -1.94 6.78 -18.08
C ILE A 134 -1.88 5.97 -16.78
N ALA A 135 -1.85 6.67 -15.64
CA ALA A 135 -1.90 6.06 -14.32
C ALA A 135 -2.93 6.77 -13.43
N ASN A 136 -3.48 6.03 -12.46
CA ASN A 136 -4.38 6.59 -11.46
C ASN A 136 -3.63 7.30 -10.31
N ALA A 137 -4.39 7.98 -9.47
CA ALA A 137 -3.88 8.72 -8.30
C ALA A 137 -3.87 7.86 -7.02
N SER A 138 -3.57 6.61 -7.11
CA SER A 138 -3.40 5.52 -6.16
C SER A 138 -4.60 4.61 -5.95
N LEU A 139 -4.29 3.41 -5.47
CA LEU A 139 -5.20 2.41 -4.90
C LEU A 139 -4.72 2.01 -3.49
N LEU A 140 -5.39 1.04 -2.86
CA LEU A 140 -5.15 0.66 -1.47
C LEU A 140 -3.85 -0.13 -1.27
N ASP A 141 -3.64 -1.17 -2.09
CA ASP A 141 -2.49 -2.09 -2.03
C ASP A 141 -2.33 -2.82 -3.37
N GLU A 142 -1.21 -3.53 -3.56
CA GLU A 142 -0.92 -4.27 -4.79
C GLU A 142 -1.96 -5.36 -5.07
N GLY A 143 -2.37 -6.12 -4.06
CA GLY A 143 -3.37 -7.18 -4.23
C GLY A 143 -4.71 -6.63 -4.72
N THR A 144 -5.16 -5.50 -4.16
CA THR A 144 -6.36 -4.78 -4.63
C THR A 144 -6.17 -4.28 -6.07
N ALA A 145 -5.02 -3.71 -6.39
CA ALA A 145 -4.74 -3.23 -7.75
C ALA A 145 -4.75 -4.37 -8.77
N ALA A 146 -4.18 -5.52 -8.43
CA ALA A 146 -4.19 -6.72 -9.26
C ALA A 146 -5.60 -7.30 -9.45
N ALA A 147 -6.44 -7.30 -8.40
CA ALA A 147 -7.84 -7.71 -8.50
C ALA A 147 -8.68 -6.74 -9.34
N GLU A 148 -8.42 -5.44 -9.26
CA GLU A 148 -9.03 -4.44 -10.16
C GLU A 148 -8.56 -4.64 -11.62
N ALA A 149 -7.29 -5.02 -11.84
CA ALA A 149 -6.78 -5.36 -13.17
C ALA A 149 -7.49 -6.59 -13.76
N MET A 150 -7.75 -7.62 -12.96
CA MET A 150 -8.56 -8.77 -13.35
C MET A 150 -9.96 -8.31 -13.79
N THR A 151 -10.63 -7.50 -13.00
CA THR A 151 -11.98 -7.01 -13.29
C THR A 151 -12.00 -6.13 -14.53
N MET A 152 -11.03 -5.24 -14.68
CA MET A 152 -10.88 -4.39 -15.85
C MET A 152 -10.59 -5.21 -17.11
N SER A 153 -9.71 -6.21 -17.02
CA SER A 153 -9.40 -7.11 -18.14
C SER A 153 -10.65 -7.82 -18.67
N LEU A 154 -11.50 -8.34 -17.77
CA LEU A 154 -12.79 -8.92 -18.15
C LEU A 154 -13.70 -7.90 -18.84
N ALA A 155 -13.74 -6.66 -18.35
CA ALA A 155 -14.61 -5.61 -18.89
C ALA A 155 -14.21 -5.18 -20.31
N VAL A 156 -12.90 -5.11 -20.61
CA VAL A 156 -12.36 -4.64 -21.90
C VAL A 156 -12.02 -5.76 -22.87
N CYS A 157 -12.00 -7.02 -22.44
CA CYS A 157 -11.73 -8.18 -23.29
C CYS A 157 -12.67 -8.21 -24.49
N LYS A 158 -12.11 -8.38 -25.69
CA LYS A 158 -12.86 -8.45 -26.94
C LYS A 158 -13.15 -9.89 -27.39
N ASN A 159 -12.39 -10.86 -26.88
CA ASN A 159 -12.60 -12.28 -27.17
C ASN A 159 -13.85 -12.77 -26.44
N LYS A 160 -14.90 -13.12 -27.20
CA LYS A 160 -16.20 -13.52 -26.65
C LYS A 160 -16.13 -14.84 -25.87
N ASP A 161 -15.32 -15.78 -26.34
CA ASP A 161 -15.19 -17.10 -25.73
C ASP A 161 -14.44 -16.98 -24.38
N ALA A 162 -13.37 -16.20 -24.35
CA ALA A 162 -12.64 -15.90 -23.12
C ALA A 162 -13.52 -15.17 -22.09
N LYS A 163 -14.33 -14.22 -22.55
CA LYS A 163 -15.26 -13.47 -21.69
C LYS A 163 -16.38 -14.36 -21.13
N ALA A 164 -16.85 -15.32 -21.91
CA ALA A 164 -17.86 -16.29 -21.49
C ALA A 164 -17.28 -17.33 -20.53
N ALA A 165 -16.05 -17.78 -20.76
CA ALA A 165 -15.35 -18.74 -19.91
C ALA A 165 -15.02 -18.16 -18.53
N LYS A 166 -14.86 -16.84 -18.39
CA LYS A 166 -14.51 -16.13 -17.15
C LYS A 166 -13.29 -16.72 -16.45
N ARG A 167 -12.22 -16.99 -17.21
CA ARG A 167 -10.96 -17.51 -16.65
C ARG A 167 -9.88 -16.42 -16.66
N PHE A 168 -9.20 -16.30 -15.54
CA PHE A 168 -8.05 -15.40 -15.35
C PHE A 168 -6.85 -16.23 -14.90
N TRP A 169 -5.75 -16.12 -15.64
CA TRP A 169 -4.56 -16.86 -15.31
C TRP A 169 -3.58 -16.00 -14.50
N VAL A 170 -2.96 -16.58 -13.47
CA VAL A 170 -2.01 -15.90 -12.59
C VAL A 170 -0.73 -16.73 -12.50
N SER A 171 0.41 -16.10 -12.71
CA SER A 171 1.70 -16.75 -12.51
C SER A 171 1.89 -17.16 -11.05
N SER A 172 2.32 -18.40 -10.85
CA SER A 172 2.73 -18.93 -9.52
C SER A 172 3.91 -18.14 -8.93
N ALA A 173 4.61 -17.35 -9.74
CA ALA A 173 5.68 -16.47 -9.33
C ALA A 173 5.20 -15.13 -8.73
N CYS A 174 3.88 -14.87 -8.66
CA CYS A 174 3.31 -13.72 -7.97
C CYS A 174 3.46 -13.83 -6.44
N HIS A 175 3.36 -12.71 -5.76
CA HIS A 175 3.36 -12.72 -4.30
C HIS A 175 2.13 -13.47 -3.76
N PRO A 176 2.28 -14.34 -2.74
CA PRO A 176 1.18 -15.16 -2.22
C PRO A 176 -0.03 -14.32 -1.79
N GLN A 177 0.19 -13.21 -1.09
CA GLN A 177 -0.88 -12.32 -0.64
C GLN A 177 -1.65 -11.68 -1.81
N THR A 178 -0.98 -11.34 -2.92
CA THR A 178 -1.63 -10.83 -4.13
C THR A 178 -2.53 -11.89 -4.74
N LEU A 179 -2.07 -13.13 -4.80
CA LEU A 179 -2.85 -14.27 -5.30
C LEU A 179 -4.11 -14.51 -4.46
N GLU A 180 -4.00 -14.50 -3.13
CA GLU A 180 -5.14 -14.69 -2.23
C GLU A 180 -6.20 -13.60 -2.37
N VAL A 181 -5.79 -12.34 -2.52
CA VAL A 181 -6.72 -11.23 -2.78
C VAL A 181 -7.45 -11.41 -4.11
N ILE A 182 -6.74 -11.80 -5.17
CA ILE A 182 -7.35 -12.08 -6.48
C ILE A 182 -8.39 -13.20 -6.37
N GLN A 183 -8.06 -14.32 -5.72
CA GLN A 183 -8.97 -15.43 -5.51
C GLN A 183 -10.22 -15.03 -4.74
N THR A 184 -10.05 -14.25 -3.66
CA THR A 184 -11.15 -13.72 -2.85
C THR A 184 -12.08 -12.81 -3.68
N ARG A 185 -11.51 -11.94 -4.51
CA ARG A 185 -12.25 -11.02 -5.37
C ARG A 185 -12.91 -11.71 -6.58
N ALA A 186 -12.31 -12.80 -7.08
CA ALA A 186 -12.81 -13.59 -8.20
C ALA A 186 -14.06 -14.40 -7.83
N LEU A 187 -14.09 -14.96 -6.64
CA LEU A 187 -15.15 -15.88 -6.17
C LEU A 187 -16.57 -15.30 -6.33
N PRO A 188 -16.92 -14.11 -5.83
CA PRO A 188 -18.27 -13.56 -5.98
C PRO A 188 -18.63 -13.20 -7.42
N LEU A 189 -17.66 -13.03 -8.31
CA LEU A 189 -17.85 -12.71 -9.71
C LEU A 189 -17.99 -13.96 -10.59
N GLY A 190 -17.79 -15.14 -10.02
CA GLY A 190 -17.77 -16.41 -10.76
C GLY A 190 -16.60 -16.49 -11.75
N ILE A 191 -15.46 -15.89 -11.40
CA ILE A 191 -14.23 -15.96 -12.18
C ILE A 191 -13.41 -17.14 -11.67
N GLU A 192 -13.00 -18.02 -12.57
CA GLU A 192 -12.05 -19.10 -12.31
C GLU A 192 -10.62 -18.55 -12.38
N VAL A 193 -9.86 -18.66 -11.28
CA VAL A 193 -8.46 -18.27 -11.23
C VAL A 193 -7.59 -19.50 -11.45
N LEU A 194 -6.86 -19.50 -12.54
CA LEU A 194 -5.89 -20.55 -12.90
C LEU A 194 -4.50 -20.10 -12.44
N VAL A 195 -3.79 -20.93 -11.69
CA VAL A 195 -2.43 -20.61 -11.20
C VAL A 195 -1.44 -21.58 -11.81
N GLY A 196 -0.34 -21.06 -12.37
CA GLY A 196 0.66 -21.93 -13.01
C GLY A 196 1.96 -21.21 -13.34
N ASP A 197 2.90 -21.98 -13.90
CA ASP A 197 4.16 -21.45 -14.42
C ASP A 197 3.94 -20.90 -15.84
N HIS A 198 4.36 -19.67 -16.10
CA HIS A 198 4.24 -19.04 -17.41
C HIS A 198 5.00 -19.77 -18.52
N ARG A 199 6.02 -20.55 -18.17
CA ARG A 199 6.81 -21.36 -19.12
C ARG A 199 6.09 -22.62 -19.61
N GLU A 200 5.06 -23.04 -18.89
CA GLU A 200 4.28 -24.26 -19.16
C GLU A 200 2.87 -23.95 -19.66
N PHE A 201 2.43 -22.70 -19.60
CA PHE A 201 1.07 -22.31 -19.98
C PHE A 201 0.93 -22.11 -21.49
N ALA A 202 0.12 -22.93 -22.13
CA ALA A 202 0.04 -23.03 -23.59
C ALA A 202 -1.13 -22.27 -24.25
N PHE A 203 -1.96 -21.52 -23.53
CA PHE A 203 -3.16 -20.82 -24.03
C PHE A 203 -4.15 -21.71 -24.81
N ASP A 204 -4.20 -23.00 -24.54
CA ASP A 204 -5.13 -23.98 -25.11
C ASP A 204 -6.56 -23.81 -24.59
N GLN A 205 -6.72 -23.10 -23.47
CA GLN A 205 -7.99 -22.72 -22.89
C GLN A 205 -8.18 -21.20 -22.97
N PRO A 206 -9.40 -20.71 -23.28
CA PRO A 206 -9.66 -19.30 -23.39
C PRO A 206 -9.57 -18.63 -22.01
N VAL A 207 -8.69 -17.65 -21.88
CA VAL A 207 -8.52 -16.76 -20.72
C VAL A 207 -8.72 -15.30 -21.16
N PHE A 208 -9.38 -14.48 -20.35
CA PHE A 208 -9.59 -13.07 -20.70
C PHE A 208 -8.42 -12.17 -20.30
N GLY A 209 -7.55 -12.65 -19.44
CA GLY A 209 -6.37 -11.93 -19.00
C GLY A 209 -5.43 -12.80 -18.19
N VAL A 210 -4.21 -12.28 -18.01
CA VAL A 210 -3.14 -12.92 -17.29
C VAL A 210 -2.47 -11.92 -16.34
N LEU A 211 -1.89 -12.43 -15.23
CA LEU A 211 -1.07 -11.65 -14.31
C LEU A 211 0.32 -12.28 -14.17
N LEU A 212 1.34 -11.45 -14.33
CA LEU A 212 2.76 -11.76 -14.16
C LEU A 212 3.35 -10.91 -13.04
N GLN A 213 4.44 -11.37 -12.41
CA GLN A 213 5.20 -10.63 -11.39
C GLN A 213 6.59 -10.28 -11.90
N TYR A 214 7.04 -9.01 -11.74
CA TYR A 214 8.30 -8.52 -12.30
C TYR A 214 9.02 -7.54 -11.36
N PRO A 215 10.13 -7.92 -10.74
CA PRO A 215 10.67 -9.29 -10.62
C PRO A 215 9.70 -10.27 -9.95
N ALA A 216 9.89 -11.56 -10.20
CA ALA A 216 9.14 -12.64 -9.55
C ALA A 216 9.31 -12.61 -8.03
N SER A 217 8.36 -13.18 -7.29
CA SER A 217 8.37 -13.18 -5.81
C SER A 217 9.63 -13.77 -5.17
N GLU A 218 10.31 -14.66 -5.89
CA GLU A 218 11.58 -15.28 -5.47
C GLU A 218 12.80 -14.64 -6.16
N GLY A 219 12.61 -13.49 -6.82
CA GLY A 219 13.66 -12.63 -7.33
C GLY A 219 14.01 -12.76 -8.80
N GLN A 220 13.52 -13.80 -9.50
CA GLN A 220 13.85 -14.03 -10.89
C GLN A 220 13.30 -12.91 -11.79
N VAL A 221 14.11 -12.51 -12.77
CA VAL A 221 13.71 -11.55 -13.81
C VAL A 221 13.58 -12.31 -15.13
N TYR A 222 12.36 -12.50 -15.60
CA TYR A 222 12.07 -13.20 -16.84
C TYR A 222 11.87 -12.24 -18.01
N ASP A 223 12.24 -12.67 -19.21
CA ASP A 223 11.81 -12.02 -20.44
C ASP A 223 10.41 -12.54 -20.79
N TYR A 224 9.42 -11.70 -20.60
CA TYR A 224 8.03 -12.04 -20.88
C TYR A 224 7.58 -11.73 -22.31
N SER A 225 8.47 -11.25 -23.20
CA SER A 225 8.10 -10.77 -24.53
C SER A 225 7.33 -11.82 -25.34
N ASP A 226 7.82 -13.07 -25.37
CA ASP A 226 7.16 -14.16 -26.10
C ASP A 226 5.84 -14.58 -25.46
N PHE A 227 5.77 -14.62 -24.13
CA PHE A 227 4.54 -14.94 -23.40
C PHE A 227 3.46 -13.88 -23.66
N VAL A 228 3.83 -12.60 -23.64
CA VAL A 228 2.94 -11.48 -23.95
C VAL A 228 2.40 -11.60 -25.38
N ALA A 229 3.25 -11.90 -26.34
CA ALA A 229 2.83 -12.10 -27.75
C ALA A 229 1.82 -13.25 -27.88
N GLN A 230 2.03 -14.37 -27.19
CA GLN A 230 1.11 -15.51 -27.17
C GLN A 230 -0.21 -15.15 -26.48
N ALA A 231 -0.18 -14.43 -25.35
CA ALA A 231 -1.39 -13.96 -24.66
C ALA A 231 -2.24 -13.07 -25.56
N HIS A 232 -1.62 -12.11 -26.25
CA HIS A 232 -2.31 -11.23 -27.19
C HIS A 232 -2.88 -12.01 -28.39
N ALA A 233 -2.13 -12.98 -28.93
CA ALA A 233 -2.63 -13.84 -30.01
C ALA A 233 -3.87 -14.64 -29.58
N ALA A 234 -3.95 -15.03 -28.32
CA ALA A 234 -5.13 -15.68 -27.72
C ALA A 234 -6.25 -14.68 -27.34
N GLY A 235 -6.02 -13.39 -27.45
CA GLY A 235 -6.98 -12.32 -27.12
C GLY A 235 -7.08 -12.03 -25.61
N ALA A 236 -6.09 -12.43 -24.82
CA ALA A 236 -5.98 -12.13 -23.41
C ALA A 236 -5.22 -10.83 -23.18
N LEU A 237 -5.64 -10.04 -22.16
CA LEU A 237 -4.87 -8.88 -21.70
C LEU A 237 -3.77 -9.31 -20.73
N VAL A 238 -2.65 -8.60 -20.77
CA VAL A 238 -1.50 -8.86 -19.92
C VAL A 238 -1.37 -7.80 -18.85
N THR A 239 -1.47 -8.23 -17.60
CA THR A 239 -1.16 -7.41 -16.42
C THR A 239 0.19 -7.82 -15.86
N VAL A 240 1.01 -6.84 -15.49
CA VAL A 240 2.30 -7.05 -14.83
C VAL A 240 2.31 -6.35 -13.49
N ALA A 241 2.46 -7.10 -12.41
CA ALA A 241 2.77 -6.56 -11.08
C ALA A 241 4.28 -6.29 -11.01
N ALA A 242 4.67 -5.01 -10.91
CA ALA A 242 6.06 -4.62 -11.04
C ALA A 242 6.55 -3.76 -9.87
N ASP A 243 7.80 -3.98 -9.48
CA ASP A 243 8.52 -3.13 -8.53
C ASP A 243 9.09 -1.90 -9.24
N LEU A 244 8.59 -0.69 -8.89
CA LEU A 244 8.98 0.55 -9.54
C LEU A 244 10.48 0.87 -9.44
N LEU A 245 11.16 0.51 -8.35
CA LEU A 245 12.59 0.78 -8.22
C LEU A 245 13.40 -0.08 -9.18
N SER A 246 13.02 -1.34 -9.36
CA SER A 246 13.66 -2.24 -10.32
C SER A 246 13.54 -1.71 -11.76
N LEU A 247 12.43 -1.02 -12.09
CA LEU A 247 12.19 -0.43 -13.41
C LEU A 247 13.10 0.75 -13.73
N THR A 248 13.91 1.23 -12.81
CA THR A 248 15.00 2.17 -13.12
C THR A 248 16.18 1.50 -13.85
N LEU A 249 16.28 0.17 -13.75
CA LEU A 249 17.31 -0.67 -14.40
C LEU A 249 16.70 -1.66 -15.40
N LEU A 250 15.49 -2.16 -15.15
CA LEU A 250 14.82 -3.17 -15.96
C LEU A 250 13.92 -2.54 -17.02
N LYS A 251 13.80 -3.22 -18.15
CA LYS A 251 12.89 -2.83 -19.24
C LYS A 251 11.46 -2.69 -18.73
N PRO A 252 10.80 -1.56 -18.96
CA PRO A 252 9.46 -1.31 -18.44
C PRO A 252 8.39 -2.26 -19.00
N PRO A 253 7.33 -2.58 -18.22
CA PRO A 253 6.24 -3.42 -18.70
C PRO A 253 5.58 -2.94 -20.00
N GLY A 254 5.39 -1.64 -20.16
CA GLY A 254 4.81 -1.07 -21.39
C GLY A 254 5.68 -1.31 -22.63
N GLU A 255 7.01 -1.41 -22.49
CA GLU A 255 7.93 -1.61 -23.61
C GLU A 255 8.03 -3.08 -24.08
N PHE A 256 7.60 -4.04 -23.26
CA PHE A 256 7.47 -5.42 -23.70
C PHE A 256 6.01 -5.85 -23.92
N GLY A 257 5.09 -4.89 -23.95
CA GLY A 257 3.72 -5.07 -24.41
C GLY A 257 2.68 -5.36 -23.33
N ALA A 258 2.95 -5.09 -22.07
CA ALA A 258 1.93 -5.19 -21.03
C ALA A 258 0.78 -4.18 -21.28
N ASP A 259 -0.46 -4.61 -21.11
CA ASP A 259 -1.65 -3.76 -21.20
C ASP A 259 -1.90 -2.98 -19.91
N ILE A 260 -1.52 -3.57 -18.78
CA ILE A 260 -1.72 -3.03 -17.45
C ILE A 260 -0.45 -3.28 -16.62
N ALA A 261 -0.04 -2.29 -15.85
CA ALA A 261 0.95 -2.47 -14.79
C ALA A 261 0.37 -2.06 -13.44
N VAL A 262 0.60 -2.88 -12.43
CA VAL A 262 0.18 -2.66 -11.04
C VAL A 262 1.37 -2.87 -10.10
N GLY A 263 1.22 -2.47 -8.85
CA GLY A 263 2.23 -2.66 -7.82
C GLY A 263 2.01 -1.70 -6.66
N ASN A 264 2.96 -1.61 -5.75
CA ASN A 264 2.93 -0.62 -4.69
C ASN A 264 4.13 0.32 -4.76
N THR A 265 4.03 1.45 -4.05
CA THR A 265 5.10 2.46 -3.98
C THR A 265 5.75 2.53 -2.61
N GLN A 266 5.57 1.51 -1.77
CA GLN A 266 6.04 1.48 -0.38
C GLN A 266 7.55 1.75 -0.28
N ARG A 267 8.37 1.15 -1.14
CA ARG A 267 9.82 1.33 -1.09
C ARG A 267 10.31 2.72 -1.51
N PHE A 268 9.41 3.63 -1.88
CA PHE A 268 9.69 5.04 -2.13
C PHE A 268 9.44 5.87 -0.87
N GLY A 269 10.17 5.56 0.20
CA GLY A 269 10.19 6.33 1.43
C GLY A 269 9.00 6.13 2.38
N VAL A 270 8.16 5.12 2.17
CA VAL A 270 7.04 4.81 3.08
C VAL A 270 7.49 3.73 4.07
N PRO A 271 7.39 3.97 5.39
CA PRO A 271 7.72 2.96 6.40
C PRO A 271 6.92 1.67 6.22
N LEU A 272 7.47 0.54 6.68
CA LEU A 272 6.82 -0.78 6.60
C LEU A 272 5.48 -0.81 7.34
N GLY A 273 5.39 -0.18 8.52
CA GLY A 273 4.18 -0.01 9.31
C GLY A 273 3.41 -1.31 9.55
N TYR A 274 4.10 -2.42 9.74
CA TYR A 274 3.52 -3.76 9.89
C TYR A 274 2.57 -4.16 8.74
N GLY A 275 2.83 -3.66 7.54
CA GLY A 275 2.14 -4.05 6.33
C GLY A 275 1.20 -3.03 5.71
N GLY A 276 1.06 -1.87 6.29
CA GLY A 276 0.26 -0.87 5.60
C GLY A 276 -0.21 0.29 6.47
N PRO A 277 -0.94 1.21 5.85
CA PRO A 277 -1.35 1.19 4.44
C PRO A 277 -0.21 1.49 3.46
N HIS A 278 -0.39 1.11 2.19
CA HIS A 278 0.52 1.45 1.09
C HIS A 278 -0.22 2.20 -0.02
N ALA A 279 0.49 2.98 -0.83
CA ALA A 279 -0.06 3.50 -2.06
C ALA A 279 0.27 2.54 -3.21
N ALA A 280 -0.73 1.81 -3.69
CA ALA A 280 -0.62 1.03 -4.90
C ALA A 280 -0.84 1.89 -6.14
N TYR A 281 -0.28 1.49 -7.25
CA TYR A 281 -0.48 2.13 -8.54
C TYR A 281 -1.18 1.21 -9.53
N PHE A 282 -1.81 1.84 -10.51
CA PHE A 282 -2.41 1.18 -11.65
C PHE A 282 -2.14 2.04 -12.88
N ALA A 283 -1.42 1.50 -13.86
CA ALA A 283 -1.13 2.14 -15.12
C ALA A 283 -1.65 1.31 -16.30
N THR A 284 -2.06 1.97 -17.38
CA THR A 284 -2.60 1.31 -18.57
C THR A 284 -2.50 2.21 -19.80
N HIS A 285 -3.03 1.74 -20.95
CA HIS A 285 -3.13 2.54 -22.16
C HIS A 285 -4.25 3.58 -22.09
N GLN A 286 -4.07 4.71 -22.76
CA GLN A 286 -5.06 5.79 -22.85
C GLN A 286 -6.43 5.30 -23.39
N ALA A 287 -6.42 4.29 -24.27
CA ALA A 287 -7.63 3.68 -24.79
C ALA A 287 -8.55 3.10 -23.69
N TYR A 288 -7.99 2.72 -22.55
CA TYR A 288 -8.72 2.15 -21.42
C TYR A 288 -9.05 3.16 -20.31
N ALA A 289 -8.75 4.44 -20.48
CA ALA A 289 -8.93 5.48 -19.46
C ALA A 289 -10.34 5.50 -18.83
N ARG A 290 -11.38 5.18 -19.61
CA ARG A 290 -12.77 5.11 -19.13
C ARG A 290 -13.08 3.87 -18.29
N LYS A 291 -12.14 2.92 -18.19
CA LYS A 291 -12.26 1.68 -17.41
C LYS A 291 -11.22 1.60 -16.29
N LEU A 292 -10.31 2.59 -16.23
CA LEU A 292 -9.29 2.68 -15.20
C LEU A 292 -9.95 2.79 -13.81
N PRO A 293 -9.60 1.95 -12.82
CA PRO A 293 -10.10 2.08 -11.46
C PRO A 293 -9.44 3.26 -10.72
N GLY A 294 -10.08 3.72 -9.65
CA GLY A 294 -9.55 4.80 -8.80
C GLY A 294 -9.69 6.20 -9.39
N ARG A 295 -9.10 7.17 -8.69
CA ARG A 295 -9.15 8.58 -9.07
C ARG A 295 -8.13 8.91 -10.15
N LEU A 296 -8.45 9.93 -10.94
CA LEU A 296 -7.56 10.43 -11.98
C LEU A 296 -7.51 11.96 -11.91
N VAL A 297 -6.32 12.49 -11.72
CA VAL A 297 -6.06 13.94 -11.79
C VAL A 297 -5.76 14.32 -13.24
N GLY A 298 -6.30 15.43 -13.67
CA GLY A 298 -6.05 15.98 -14.99
C GLY A 298 -5.95 17.49 -14.98
N VAL A 299 -5.37 18.01 -16.06
CA VAL A 299 -5.21 19.46 -16.28
C VAL A 299 -6.46 20.01 -16.96
N SER A 300 -7.01 21.07 -16.41
CA SER A 300 -8.14 21.85 -16.93
C SER A 300 -7.78 23.34 -16.95
N LYS A 301 -8.76 24.19 -17.04
CA LYS A 301 -8.59 25.64 -16.96
C LYS A 301 -9.54 26.21 -15.91
N ASP A 302 -9.12 27.27 -15.26
CA ASP A 302 -9.95 28.06 -14.37
C ASP A 302 -10.81 29.10 -15.15
N ALA A 303 -11.57 29.89 -14.42
CA ALA A 303 -12.42 30.96 -15.02
C ALA A 303 -11.61 32.08 -15.73
N LYS A 304 -10.30 32.16 -15.51
CA LYS A 304 -9.36 33.07 -16.14
C LYS A 304 -8.53 32.45 -17.25
N GLU A 305 -8.93 31.23 -17.72
CA GLU A 305 -8.21 30.45 -18.72
C GLU A 305 -6.80 29.99 -18.29
N GLN A 306 -6.46 30.07 -16.99
CA GLN A 306 -5.20 29.58 -16.47
C GLN A 306 -5.26 28.09 -16.21
N PRO A 307 -4.12 27.35 -16.33
CA PRO A 307 -4.09 25.93 -15.98
C PRO A 307 -4.54 25.68 -14.54
N ALA A 308 -5.47 24.75 -14.38
CA ALA A 308 -5.98 24.33 -13.09
C ALA A 308 -6.15 22.83 -13.06
N LEU A 309 -5.94 22.22 -11.90
CA LEU A 309 -6.01 20.78 -11.73
C LEU A 309 -7.37 20.38 -11.16
N ARG A 310 -7.84 19.19 -11.53
CA ARG A 310 -9.08 18.63 -11.01
C ARG A 310 -9.10 17.11 -11.14
N LEU A 311 -9.99 16.45 -10.40
CA LEU A 311 -10.34 15.06 -10.71
C LEU A 311 -11.10 15.00 -12.05
N THR A 312 -10.71 14.06 -12.89
CA THR A 312 -11.29 13.91 -14.25
C THR A 312 -12.00 12.58 -14.44
N LEU A 313 -12.80 12.48 -15.50
CA LEU A 313 -13.57 11.28 -15.84
C LEU A 313 -14.42 10.75 -14.67
N GLN A 314 -14.89 11.62 -13.79
CA GLN A 314 -15.64 11.29 -12.56
C GLN A 314 -16.92 10.47 -12.84
N THR A 315 -17.45 10.50 -14.06
CA THR A 315 -18.60 9.65 -14.46
C THR A 315 -18.33 8.15 -14.34
N ARG A 316 -17.07 7.72 -14.15
CA ARG A 316 -16.72 6.32 -13.86
C ARG A 316 -16.96 5.95 -12.39
N GLU A 317 -17.08 6.94 -11.53
CA GLU A 317 -16.97 6.80 -10.08
C GLU A 317 -18.31 6.55 -9.41
N GLN A 318 -18.26 5.87 -8.26
CA GLN A 318 -19.42 5.43 -7.50
C GLN A 318 -20.34 6.59 -7.06
N HIS A 319 -19.78 7.72 -6.66
CA HIS A 319 -20.57 8.87 -6.22
C HIS A 319 -21.42 9.51 -7.33
N ILE A 320 -21.14 9.21 -8.61
CA ILE A 320 -21.92 9.66 -9.77
C ILE A 320 -22.79 8.54 -10.32
N ARG A 321 -22.21 7.38 -10.62
CA ARG A 321 -22.92 6.28 -11.29
C ARG A 321 -23.48 5.21 -10.38
N ARG A 322 -23.22 5.27 -9.09
CA ARG A 322 -23.70 4.32 -8.09
C ARG A 322 -23.40 2.86 -8.50
N ASP A 323 -24.41 2.02 -8.61
CA ASP A 323 -24.36 0.61 -9.03
C ASP A 323 -23.74 0.36 -10.41
N SER A 324 -23.82 1.34 -11.31
CA SER A 324 -23.24 1.26 -12.66
C SER A 324 -21.81 1.83 -12.76
N ALA A 325 -21.16 2.11 -11.63
CA ALA A 325 -19.78 2.59 -11.59
C ALA A 325 -18.81 1.59 -12.21
N THR A 326 -17.73 2.10 -12.78
CA THR A 326 -16.66 1.26 -13.36
C THR A 326 -15.88 0.50 -12.28
N SER A 327 -15.68 1.14 -11.13
CA SER A 327 -15.02 0.56 -9.97
C SER A 327 -15.70 1.05 -8.70
N ASN A 328 -15.76 0.20 -7.69
CA ASN A 328 -16.27 0.52 -6.37
C ASN A 328 -15.17 0.98 -5.41
N ILE A 329 -13.95 1.17 -5.87
CA ILE A 329 -12.88 1.74 -5.07
C ILE A 329 -13.21 3.19 -4.74
N CYS A 330 -13.51 3.43 -3.47
CA CYS A 330 -13.82 4.76 -2.93
C CYS A 330 -12.57 5.43 -2.39
N THR A 331 -11.76 4.70 -1.64
CA THR A 331 -10.60 5.20 -0.91
C THR A 331 -9.32 5.03 -1.73
N ALA A 332 -8.50 6.07 -1.75
CA ALA A 332 -7.12 6.06 -2.25
C ALA A 332 -6.15 6.33 -1.10
N GLN A 333 -4.91 5.92 -1.22
CA GLN A 333 -3.85 6.20 -0.24
C GLN A 333 -3.14 7.51 -0.58
N VAL A 334 -3.87 8.63 -0.45
CA VAL A 334 -3.42 9.95 -0.94
C VAL A 334 -2.13 10.41 -0.27
N LEU A 335 -2.04 10.37 1.07
CA LEU A 335 -0.86 10.82 1.80
C LEU A 335 0.40 10.02 1.41
N LEU A 336 0.25 8.70 1.32
CA LEU A 336 1.37 7.80 0.99
C LEU A 336 1.80 7.93 -0.47
N ALA A 337 0.87 8.20 -1.39
CA ALA A 337 1.18 8.53 -2.79
C ALA A 337 1.97 9.84 -2.88
N ILE A 338 1.62 10.84 -2.07
CA ILE A 338 2.34 12.11 -1.99
C ILE A 338 3.74 11.91 -1.42
N ILE A 339 3.91 11.07 -0.38
CA ILE A 339 5.22 10.70 0.16
C ILE A 339 6.07 10.05 -0.95
N ALA A 340 5.54 9.06 -1.64
CA ALA A 340 6.25 8.33 -2.69
C ALA A 340 6.66 9.23 -3.87
N SER A 341 5.76 10.11 -4.33
CA SER A 341 6.10 11.07 -5.38
C SER A 341 7.11 12.10 -4.93
N SER A 342 7.02 12.59 -3.68
CA SER A 342 8.00 13.51 -3.11
C SER A 342 9.38 12.87 -2.92
N TYR A 343 9.42 11.58 -2.60
CA TYR A 343 10.65 10.80 -2.57
C TYR A 343 11.31 10.75 -3.96
N ALA A 344 10.53 10.48 -5.01
CA ALA A 344 11.04 10.51 -6.37
C ALA A 344 11.49 11.91 -6.81
N VAL A 345 10.79 12.96 -6.41
CA VAL A 345 11.18 14.35 -6.63
C VAL A 345 12.50 14.69 -5.94
N TYR A 346 12.68 14.24 -4.70
CA TYR A 346 13.89 14.51 -3.92
C TYR A 346 15.13 13.81 -4.46
N HIS A 347 15.00 12.52 -4.79
CA HIS A 347 16.14 11.72 -5.29
C HIS A 347 16.40 11.93 -6.79
N GLY A 348 15.37 12.25 -7.55
CA GLY A 348 15.45 12.36 -9.01
C GLY A 348 15.75 11.03 -9.71
N PRO A 349 15.78 11.03 -11.05
CA PRO A 349 16.03 9.80 -11.82
C PRO A 349 17.42 9.22 -11.55
N GLN A 350 18.45 10.07 -11.37
CA GLN A 350 19.82 9.62 -11.10
C GLN A 350 19.95 9.01 -9.70
N GLY A 351 19.32 9.61 -8.67
CA GLY A 351 19.35 9.09 -7.31
C GLY A 351 18.67 7.73 -7.19
N LEU A 352 17.48 7.59 -7.79
CA LEU A 352 16.76 6.30 -7.83
C LEU A 352 17.57 5.22 -8.56
N ARG A 353 18.18 5.56 -9.70
CA ARG A 353 19.04 4.63 -10.45
C ARG A 353 20.29 4.23 -9.67
N ALA A 354 20.93 5.17 -8.99
CA ALA A 354 22.10 4.90 -8.15
C ALA A 354 21.75 3.96 -6.99
N MET A 355 20.61 4.17 -6.37
CA MET A 355 20.06 3.32 -5.30
C MET A 355 19.81 1.91 -5.81
N ALA A 356 19.05 1.75 -6.89
CA ALA A 356 18.79 0.45 -7.51
C ALA A 356 20.08 -0.28 -7.92
N THR A 357 21.05 0.45 -8.51
CA THR A 357 22.36 -0.09 -8.90
C THR A 357 23.14 -0.58 -7.67
N ARG A 358 23.11 0.17 -6.56
CA ARG A 358 23.78 -0.22 -5.32
C ARG A 358 23.17 -1.50 -4.75
N ILE A 359 21.83 -1.59 -4.67
CA ILE A 359 21.13 -2.77 -4.20
C ILE A 359 21.47 -3.98 -5.07
N HIS A 360 21.35 -3.86 -6.38
CA HIS A 360 21.67 -4.93 -7.32
C HIS A 360 23.13 -5.39 -7.21
N ARG A 361 24.07 -4.45 -7.04
CA ARG A 361 25.49 -4.79 -6.83
C ARG A 361 25.70 -5.56 -5.54
N LEU A 362 25.09 -5.16 -4.42
CA LEU A 362 25.18 -5.86 -3.15
C LEU A 362 24.59 -7.28 -3.25
N THR A 363 23.44 -7.41 -3.94
CA THR A 363 22.84 -8.73 -4.24
C THR A 363 23.81 -9.61 -5.04
N GLY A 364 24.51 -9.04 -6.02
CA GLY A 364 25.52 -9.76 -6.79
C GLY A 364 26.73 -10.20 -5.95
N VAL A 365 27.15 -9.40 -4.99
CA VAL A 365 28.23 -9.76 -4.04
C VAL A 365 27.78 -10.89 -3.11
N LEU A 366 26.56 -10.77 -2.56
CA LEU A 366 25.97 -11.82 -1.73
C LEU A 366 25.84 -13.15 -2.49
N ALA A 367 25.35 -13.10 -3.73
CA ALA A 367 25.23 -14.27 -4.60
C ALA A 367 26.59 -14.95 -4.86
N ALA A 368 27.64 -14.17 -5.14
CA ALA A 368 28.98 -14.68 -5.33
C ALA A 368 29.52 -15.38 -4.07
N GLY A 369 29.27 -14.80 -2.89
CA GLY A 369 29.68 -15.36 -1.62
C GLY A 369 28.94 -16.67 -1.29
N LEU A 370 27.63 -16.70 -1.48
CA LEU A 370 26.79 -17.89 -1.26
C LEU A 370 27.20 -19.03 -2.22
N SER A 371 27.48 -18.73 -3.48
CA SER A 371 27.99 -19.71 -4.44
C SER A 371 29.35 -20.28 -4.01
N LYS A 372 30.26 -19.47 -3.47
CA LYS A 372 31.54 -19.94 -2.91
C LYS A 372 31.36 -20.83 -1.67
N LEU A 373 30.31 -20.62 -0.90
CA LEU A 373 29.92 -21.47 0.23
C LEU A 373 29.18 -22.76 -0.22
N GLY A 374 28.99 -22.95 -1.53
CA GLY A 374 28.39 -24.14 -2.11
C GLY A 374 26.85 -24.13 -2.13
N PHE A 375 26.20 -23.01 -1.91
CA PHE A 375 24.75 -22.90 -1.99
C PHE A 375 24.27 -22.71 -3.44
N GLY A 376 23.19 -23.39 -3.82
CA GLY A 376 22.54 -23.23 -5.12
C GLY A 376 21.65 -21.99 -5.19
N LEU A 377 21.81 -21.17 -6.25
CA LEU A 377 21.05 -19.92 -6.44
C LEU A 377 20.15 -19.92 -7.67
N GLY A 378 20.15 -20.99 -8.46
CA GLY A 378 19.53 -21.00 -9.78
C GLY A 378 20.35 -20.20 -10.81
N THR A 379 19.85 -20.14 -12.06
CA THR A 379 20.55 -19.54 -13.20
C THR A 379 19.85 -18.32 -13.78
N ALA A 380 18.62 -18.02 -13.35
CA ALA A 380 17.88 -16.86 -13.83
C ALA A 380 18.49 -15.54 -13.32
N PRO A 381 18.47 -14.47 -14.13
CA PRO A 381 18.82 -13.14 -13.65
C PRO A 381 17.95 -12.72 -12.47
N VAL A 382 18.50 -11.94 -11.56
CA VAL A 382 17.79 -11.39 -10.40
C VAL A 382 18.06 -9.90 -10.25
N PHE A 383 17.19 -9.19 -9.53
CA PHE A 383 17.41 -7.77 -9.22
C PHE A 383 17.97 -7.60 -7.79
N ASP A 384 17.16 -7.84 -6.78
CA ASP A 384 17.47 -7.60 -5.36
C ASP A 384 17.19 -8.80 -4.45
N THR A 385 16.60 -9.85 -4.98
CA THR A 385 16.14 -11.02 -4.22
C THR A 385 16.80 -12.29 -4.73
N LEU A 386 17.29 -13.12 -3.81
CA LEU A 386 17.92 -14.40 -4.07
C LEU A 386 17.08 -15.54 -3.49
N ARG A 387 16.84 -16.57 -4.30
CA ARG A 387 16.37 -17.89 -3.86
C ARG A 387 17.57 -18.78 -3.63
N VAL A 388 17.74 -19.28 -2.41
CA VAL A 388 18.92 -20.03 -1.98
C VAL A 388 18.52 -21.44 -1.58
N THR A 389 19.02 -22.44 -2.29
CA THR A 389 18.87 -23.85 -1.90
C THR A 389 19.85 -24.17 -0.77
N THR A 390 19.32 -24.44 0.42
CA THR A 390 20.07 -24.64 1.66
C THR A 390 20.08 -26.10 2.12
N GLY A 391 19.18 -26.93 1.57
CA GLY A 391 19.04 -28.33 1.93
C GLY A 391 18.84 -28.54 3.44
N ASN A 392 19.51 -29.49 4.02
CA ASN A 392 19.43 -29.79 5.45
C ASN A 392 20.01 -28.70 6.38
N LYS A 393 20.65 -27.65 5.84
CA LYS A 393 21.20 -26.52 6.63
C LYS A 393 20.15 -25.44 6.96
N THR A 394 18.95 -25.51 6.40
CA THR A 394 17.92 -24.45 6.51
C THR A 394 17.66 -24.04 7.95
N GLN A 395 17.36 -24.98 8.85
CA GLN A 395 17.03 -24.66 10.25
C GLN A 395 18.22 -24.07 11.01
N ALA A 396 19.43 -24.57 10.76
CA ALA A 396 20.63 -24.05 11.38
C ALA A 396 20.95 -22.62 10.93
N ILE A 397 20.67 -22.27 9.66
CA ILE A 397 20.83 -20.93 9.13
C ILE A 397 19.79 -19.99 9.76
N LEU A 398 18.52 -20.39 9.83
CA LEU A 398 17.46 -19.60 10.47
C LEU A 398 17.75 -19.33 11.95
N ALA A 399 18.25 -20.32 12.69
CA ALA A 399 18.65 -20.14 14.10
C ALA A 399 19.77 -19.10 14.23
N ARG A 400 20.84 -19.20 13.43
CA ARG A 400 21.93 -18.21 13.44
C ARG A 400 21.49 -16.82 12.98
N ALA A 401 20.53 -16.72 12.07
CA ALA A 401 19.94 -15.44 11.68
C ALA A 401 19.17 -14.81 12.85
N ALA A 402 18.33 -15.61 13.53
CA ALA A 402 17.58 -15.16 14.70
C ALA A 402 18.50 -14.68 15.84
N GLU A 403 19.59 -15.37 16.13
CA GLU A 403 20.61 -14.94 17.11
C GLU A 403 21.23 -13.58 16.77
N ARG A 404 21.23 -13.19 15.50
CA ARG A 404 21.72 -11.89 15.02
C ARG A 404 20.62 -10.88 14.71
N GLN A 405 19.41 -11.15 15.15
CA GLN A 405 18.22 -10.32 14.91
C GLN A 405 17.97 -10.05 13.42
N LEU A 406 18.11 -11.09 12.59
CA LEU A 406 17.81 -11.04 11.15
C LEU A 406 16.63 -11.95 10.83
N ASN A 407 15.72 -11.48 9.99
CA ASN A 407 14.61 -12.23 9.43
C ASN A 407 14.89 -12.58 7.98
N LEU A 408 14.93 -13.87 7.67
CA LEU A 408 15.03 -14.42 6.31
C LEU A 408 13.67 -14.99 5.89
N ARG A 409 13.37 -14.98 4.60
CA ARG A 409 12.17 -15.64 4.08
C ARG A 409 12.34 -17.15 4.10
N HIS A 410 11.54 -17.84 4.89
CA HIS A 410 11.44 -19.30 4.86
C HIS A 410 10.48 -19.71 3.73
N ILE A 411 10.98 -20.25 2.63
CA ILE A 411 10.19 -20.66 1.46
C ILE A 411 9.67 -22.08 1.67
N ASP A 412 10.58 -23.01 1.93
CA ASP A 412 10.28 -24.40 2.23
C ASP A 412 11.39 -25.05 3.10
N SER A 413 11.31 -26.35 3.36
CA SER A 413 12.26 -27.09 4.22
C SER A 413 13.71 -27.02 3.75
N GLU A 414 13.97 -26.71 2.49
CA GLU A 414 15.29 -26.73 1.86
C GLU A 414 15.69 -25.42 1.19
N THR A 415 14.83 -24.37 1.31
CA THR A 415 15.00 -23.15 0.54
C THR A 415 14.72 -21.90 1.39
N LEU A 416 15.62 -20.94 1.28
CA LEU A 416 15.47 -19.60 1.88
C LEU A 416 15.44 -18.51 0.81
N GLY A 417 14.74 -17.41 1.09
CA GLY A 417 14.75 -16.18 0.31
C GLY A 417 15.50 -15.07 1.04
N LEU A 418 16.18 -14.25 0.29
CA LEU A 418 16.94 -13.08 0.78
C LEU A 418 16.65 -11.88 -0.14
N SER A 419 15.95 -10.88 0.37
CA SER A 419 15.68 -9.63 -0.35
C SER A 419 16.47 -8.49 0.25
N LEU A 420 17.29 -7.84 -0.55
CA LEU A 420 18.05 -6.66 -0.17
C LEU A 420 17.26 -5.40 -0.53
N ASP A 421 17.51 -4.32 0.21
CA ASP A 421 16.80 -3.07 0.03
C ASP A 421 17.73 -1.85 0.21
N GLU A 422 17.13 -0.66 0.24
CA GLU A 422 17.85 0.61 0.39
C GLU A 422 18.70 0.66 1.66
N THR A 423 18.27 0.02 2.73
CA THR A 423 18.96 0.06 4.02
C THR A 423 20.11 -0.92 4.15
N THR A 424 20.27 -1.82 3.16
CA THR A 424 21.33 -2.83 3.18
C THR A 424 22.69 -2.20 2.95
N THR A 425 23.67 -2.57 3.78
CA THR A 425 25.06 -2.11 3.73
C THR A 425 26.01 -3.24 3.32
N PRO A 426 27.28 -2.95 2.97
CA PRO A 426 28.30 -3.99 2.76
C PRO A 426 28.51 -4.88 4.00
N GLU A 427 28.45 -4.31 5.20
CA GLU A 427 28.58 -5.00 6.48
C GLU A 427 27.42 -5.98 6.71
N ASP A 428 26.22 -5.63 6.25
CA ASP A 428 25.09 -6.54 6.28
C ASP A 428 25.30 -7.77 5.37
N VAL A 429 25.86 -7.56 4.18
CA VAL A 429 26.19 -8.65 3.27
C VAL A 429 27.23 -9.59 3.89
N GLU A 430 28.24 -9.05 4.58
CA GLU A 430 29.20 -9.85 5.33
C GLU A 430 28.51 -10.64 6.45
N THR A 431 27.63 -9.99 7.21
CA THR A 431 26.87 -10.64 8.29
C THR A 431 25.98 -11.78 7.76
N LEU A 432 25.30 -11.56 6.65
CA LEU A 432 24.52 -12.60 5.98
C LEU A 432 25.41 -13.79 5.55
N LEU A 433 26.57 -13.52 4.94
CA LEU A 433 27.51 -14.57 4.57
C LEU A 433 28.01 -15.36 5.79
N GLN A 434 28.25 -14.70 6.93
CA GLN A 434 28.61 -15.38 8.18
C GLN A 434 27.47 -16.26 8.72
N VAL A 435 26.23 -15.82 8.60
CA VAL A 435 25.04 -16.62 8.97
C VAL A 435 24.98 -17.91 8.15
N PHE A 436 25.26 -17.84 6.85
CA PHE A 436 25.26 -19.01 5.96
C PHE A 436 26.50 -19.90 6.17
N ALA A 437 27.67 -19.31 6.31
CA ALA A 437 28.93 -20.05 6.52
C ALA A 437 28.95 -20.78 7.88
N GLY A 438 28.34 -20.22 8.91
CA GLY A 438 28.46 -20.75 10.27
C GLY A 438 29.91 -20.69 10.76
N PRO A 439 30.54 -21.85 11.08
CA PRO A 439 31.93 -21.86 11.55
C PRO A 439 32.97 -21.76 10.42
N GLU A 440 32.55 -21.77 9.16
CA GLU A 440 33.48 -21.74 8.02
C GLU A 440 34.16 -20.38 7.88
N SER A 441 35.41 -20.39 7.39
CA SER A 441 36.18 -19.15 7.19
C SER A 441 35.70 -18.39 5.96
N LEU A 442 35.58 -17.07 6.08
CA LEU A 442 35.25 -16.16 5.00
C LEU A 442 36.49 -15.42 4.42
N ALA A 443 37.66 -16.06 4.40
CA ALA A 443 38.89 -15.47 3.89
C ALA A 443 38.82 -14.98 2.42
N PHE A 444 37.79 -15.38 1.69
CA PHE A 444 37.55 -14.96 0.31
C PHE A 444 36.81 -13.59 0.19
N LEU A 445 36.25 -13.04 1.27
CA LEU A 445 35.45 -11.82 1.23
C LEU A 445 36.11 -10.64 0.48
N PRO A 446 37.41 -10.31 0.73
CA PRO A 446 38.04 -9.17 0.03
C PRO A 446 38.14 -9.33 -1.48
N GLN A 447 37.97 -10.54 -1.99
CA GLN A 447 38.11 -10.87 -3.41
C GLN A 447 36.75 -11.02 -4.13
N LEU A 448 35.63 -10.87 -3.40
CA LEU A 448 34.31 -11.01 -3.99
C LEU A 448 34.03 -9.89 -4.99
N LYS A 449 33.56 -10.30 -6.16
CA LYS A 449 33.01 -9.41 -7.18
C LYS A 449 31.56 -9.78 -7.43
N PRO A 450 30.68 -8.82 -7.79
CA PRO A 450 29.30 -9.13 -8.15
C PRO A 450 29.24 -10.19 -9.26
N SER A 451 28.43 -11.24 -9.04
CA SER A 451 28.27 -12.34 -10.00
C SER A 451 26.99 -12.27 -10.82
N VAL A 452 26.06 -11.40 -10.42
CA VAL A 452 24.76 -11.24 -11.09
C VAL A 452 24.82 -10.04 -12.04
N GLN A 453 24.29 -10.25 -13.26
CA GLN A 453 24.15 -9.20 -14.27
C GLN A 453 22.75 -9.25 -14.88
N ILE A 454 22.16 -8.09 -15.14
CA ILE A 454 20.93 -7.98 -15.92
C ILE A 454 21.29 -8.12 -17.40
N PRO A 455 20.76 -9.12 -18.12
CA PRO A 455 20.98 -9.26 -19.57
C PRO A 455 20.56 -8.00 -20.33
N THR A 456 21.26 -7.68 -21.41
CA THR A 456 21.00 -6.45 -22.19
C THR A 456 19.56 -6.35 -22.67
N VAL A 457 18.92 -7.47 -23.04
CA VAL A 457 17.51 -7.52 -23.49
C VAL A 457 16.53 -7.08 -22.40
N LEU A 458 16.91 -7.24 -21.14
CA LEU A 458 16.10 -6.87 -19.95
C LEU A 458 16.47 -5.50 -19.38
N GLN A 459 17.53 -4.86 -19.90
CA GLN A 459 17.95 -3.55 -19.40
C GLN A 459 17.06 -2.43 -19.92
N ARG A 460 16.76 -1.49 -19.04
CA ARG A 460 16.10 -0.25 -19.43
C ARG A 460 17.03 0.63 -20.25
N THR A 461 16.58 1.05 -21.42
CA THR A 461 17.26 2.01 -22.29
C THR A 461 16.53 3.34 -22.41
N SER A 462 15.24 3.37 -22.09
CA SER A 462 14.41 4.56 -22.15
C SER A 462 14.68 5.51 -20.98
N GLU A 463 14.55 6.80 -21.24
CA GLU A 463 14.55 7.84 -20.20
C GLU A 463 13.28 7.76 -19.35
N TYR A 464 13.33 8.33 -18.14
CA TYR A 464 12.20 8.43 -17.22
C TYR A 464 12.40 9.62 -16.30
N LEU A 465 11.32 10.11 -15.70
CA LEU A 465 11.28 11.26 -14.79
C LEU A 465 11.99 12.49 -15.40
N THR A 466 11.73 12.73 -16.69
CA THR A 466 12.36 13.83 -17.43
C THR A 466 11.73 15.18 -17.12
N HIS A 467 10.52 15.21 -16.53
CA HIS A 467 9.84 16.44 -16.16
C HIS A 467 10.67 17.26 -15.16
N PRO A 468 10.74 18.60 -15.29
CA PRO A 468 11.58 19.47 -14.45
C PRO A 468 11.37 19.29 -12.95
N THR A 469 10.17 18.96 -12.49
CA THR A 469 9.88 18.71 -11.07
C THR A 469 10.78 17.62 -10.46
N PHE A 470 11.10 16.57 -11.22
CA PHE A 470 11.98 15.48 -10.76
C PHE A 470 13.47 15.79 -10.93
N ASN A 471 13.82 16.97 -11.48
CA ASN A 471 15.20 17.35 -11.79
C ASN A 471 15.63 18.66 -11.13
N ARG A 472 14.84 19.18 -10.16
CA ARG A 472 15.09 20.47 -9.54
C ARG A 472 15.26 20.41 -8.02
N TYR A 473 14.42 19.69 -7.31
CA TYR A 473 14.26 19.82 -5.84
C TYR A 473 15.10 18.80 -5.07
N HIS A 474 16.41 18.71 -5.35
CA HIS A 474 17.32 17.73 -4.76
C HIS A 474 18.00 18.19 -3.47
N SER A 475 17.94 19.46 -3.11
CA SER A 475 18.38 19.94 -1.82
C SER A 475 17.21 19.98 -0.83
N GLU A 476 17.51 19.77 0.46
CA GLU A 476 16.51 19.79 1.53
C GLU A 476 15.72 21.12 1.52
N THR A 477 16.41 22.25 1.41
CA THR A 477 15.80 23.58 1.40
C THR A 477 14.89 23.80 0.18
N GLU A 478 15.29 23.32 -1.00
CA GLU A 478 14.46 23.48 -2.20
C GLU A 478 13.23 22.60 -2.13
N LEU A 479 13.35 21.34 -1.68
CA LEU A 479 12.20 20.48 -1.47
C LEU A 479 11.26 21.06 -0.43
N LEU A 480 11.78 21.53 0.71
CA LEU A 480 10.98 22.17 1.75
C LEU A 480 10.15 23.34 1.18
N ARG A 481 10.77 24.24 0.43
CA ARG A 481 10.08 25.36 -0.23
C ARG A 481 9.03 24.90 -1.23
N TYR A 482 9.32 23.84 -1.98
CA TYR A 482 8.36 23.25 -2.90
C TYR A 482 7.13 22.70 -2.15
N LEU A 483 7.34 21.90 -1.10
CA LEU A 483 6.24 21.35 -0.27
C LEU A 483 5.38 22.46 0.33
N TYR A 484 5.99 23.52 0.85
CA TYR A 484 5.25 24.69 1.36
C TYR A 484 4.50 25.44 0.25
N SER A 485 5.09 25.56 -0.94
CA SER A 485 4.40 26.19 -2.08
C SER A 485 3.16 25.41 -2.52
N LEU A 486 3.17 24.08 -2.38
CA LEU A 486 2.00 23.24 -2.60
C LEU A 486 0.96 23.42 -1.47
N GLN A 487 1.40 23.33 -0.22
CA GLN A 487 0.53 23.42 0.95
C GLN A 487 -0.23 24.76 1.00
N THR A 488 0.40 25.86 0.62
CA THR A 488 -0.24 27.18 0.64
C THR A 488 -1.31 27.38 -0.43
N LYS A 489 -1.42 26.47 -1.41
CA LYS A 489 -2.52 26.45 -2.39
C LYS A 489 -3.77 25.74 -1.84
N ASP A 490 -3.66 25.10 -0.67
CA ASP A 490 -4.70 24.25 -0.13
C ASP A 490 -5.29 24.84 1.17
N LEU A 491 -6.56 24.54 1.43
CA LEU A 491 -7.13 24.68 2.76
C LEU A 491 -7.03 23.32 3.50
N SER A 492 -6.71 23.37 4.78
CA SER A 492 -6.64 22.19 5.66
C SER A 492 -7.29 22.48 7.01
N LEU A 493 -7.54 21.45 7.80
CA LEU A 493 -8.06 21.60 9.17
C LEU A 493 -7.11 22.35 10.11
N ALA A 494 -5.82 22.48 9.74
CA ALA A 494 -4.85 23.28 10.49
C ALA A 494 -5.05 24.80 10.30
N SER A 495 -5.73 25.23 9.24
CA SER A 495 -5.89 26.64 8.88
C SER A 495 -7.35 27.09 8.71
N ALA A 496 -8.30 26.16 8.64
CA ALA A 496 -9.70 26.46 8.37
C ALA A 496 -10.66 25.43 8.99
N MET A 497 -11.88 25.85 9.28
CA MET A 497 -12.99 24.99 9.65
C MET A 497 -13.71 24.54 8.37
N ILE A 498 -13.29 23.42 7.81
CA ILE A 498 -13.87 22.87 6.59
C ILE A 498 -14.86 21.77 6.95
N PRO A 499 -16.10 21.77 6.45
CA PRO A 499 -17.02 20.65 6.59
C PRO A 499 -16.54 19.52 5.70
N LEU A 500 -15.92 18.50 6.30
CA LEU A 500 -15.37 17.35 5.60
C LEU A 500 -16.25 16.12 5.75
N GLY A 501 -16.28 15.28 4.71
CA GLY A 501 -16.94 13.99 4.74
C GLY A 501 -16.30 13.00 5.73
N SER A 502 -17.01 11.93 6.02
CA SER A 502 -16.68 10.97 7.09
C SER A 502 -15.34 10.24 6.95
N CYS A 503 -14.84 10.03 5.73
CA CYS A 503 -13.62 9.25 5.47
C CYS A 503 -12.31 10.04 5.62
N THR A 504 -12.39 11.32 5.94
CA THR A 504 -11.21 12.19 6.04
C THR A 504 -10.55 12.04 7.40
N MET A 505 -9.23 11.97 7.43
CA MET A 505 -8.49 12.09 8.68
C MET A 505 -8.75 13.46 9.29
N LYS A 506 -9.21 13.47 10.53
CA LYS A 506 -9.49 14.71 11.25
C LYS A 506 -8.18 15.27 11.86
N LEU A 507 -8.26 16.46 12.41
CA LEU A 507 -7.14 17.01 13.16
C LEU A 507 -7.01 16.24 14.49
N ASN A 508 -6.13 15.27 14.50
CA ASN A 508 -5.84 14.47 15.67
C ASN A 508 -4.92 15.19 16.63
N ALA A 509 -4.94 14.82 17.91
CA ALA A 509 -3.96 15.29 18.87
C ALA A 509 -2.54 14.89 18.45
N THR A 510 -1.55 15.74 18.74
CA THR A 510 -0.16 15.45 18.38
C THR A 510 0.33 14.17 19.06
N ALA A 511 -0.10 13.92 20.30
CA ALA A 511 0.21 12.69 21.03
C ALA A 511 -0.33 11.41 20.37
N GLU A 512 -1.43 11.50 19.61
CA GLU A 512 -1.97 10.37 18.83
C GLU A 512 -1.16 10.11 17.56
N MET A 513 -0.52 11.13 16.99
CA MET A 513 0.24 11.02 15.74
C MET A 513 1.71 10.64 15.96
N VAL A 514 2.35 11.07 17.05
CA VAL A 514 3.77 10.82 17.32
C VAL A 514 4.13 9.33 17.26
N PRO A 515 3.36 8.39 17.83
CA PRO A 515 3.70 6.97 17.79
C PRO A 515 3.75 6.33 16.40
N VAL A 516 3.11 6.94 15.39
CA VAL A 516 3.09 6.43 14.00
C VAL A 516 4.52 6.35 13.42
N THR A 517 5.43 7.22 13.89
CA THR A 517 6.82 7.25 13.42
C THR A 517 7.80 6.55 14.36
N TRP A 518 7.34 5.95 15.45
CA TRP A 518 8.21 5.14 16.31
C TRP A 518 8.71 3.90 15.56
N PRO A 519 10.01 3.57 15.66
CA PRO A 519 10.56 2.41 14.95
C PRO A 519 9.84 1.10 15.25
N GLU A 520 9.42 0.91 16.50
CA GLU A 520 8.71 -0.28 16.98
C GLU A 520 7.36 -0.50 16.29
N PHE A 521 6.76 0.54 15.72
CA PHE A 521 5.56 0.44 14.89
C PHE A 521 5.87 0.62 13.41
N GLY A 522 6.78 1.52 13.05
CA GLY A 522 7.05 1.87 11.65
C GLY A 522 7.95 0.88 10.90
N GLN A 523 8.83 0.14 11.57
CA GLN A 523 9.88 -0.65 10.90
C GLN A 523 9.68 -2.16 10.96
N ILE A 524 8.54 -2.64 11.45
CA ILE A 524 8.27 -4.07 11.52
C ILE A 524 7.70 -4.56 10.18
N HIS A 525 8.31 -5.63 9.66
CA HIS A 525 7.84 -6.30 8.45
C HIS A 525 6.52 -7.04 8.71
N PRO A 526 5.51 -7.02 7.81
CA PRO A 526 4.21 -7.66 8.03
C PRO A 526 4.28 -9.16 8.24
N PHE A 527 5.30 -9.82 7.68
CA PHE A 527 5.52 -11.26 7.85
C PHE A 527 6.62 -11.59 8.87
N ALA A 528 6.96 -10.65 9.77
CA ALA A 528 7.81 -10.95 10.91
C ALA A 528 7.16 -12.02 11.82
N PRO A 529 7.94 -12.92 12.45
CA PRO A 529 7.41 -13.90 13.38
C PRO A 529 6.58 -13.25 14.51
N LEU A 530 5.45 -13.84 14.88
CA LEU A 530 4.56 -13.32 15.92
C LEU A 530 5.27 -13.11 17.28
N THR A 531 6.31 -13.87 17.55
CA THR A 531 7.13 -13.68 18.76
C THR A 531 7.86 -12.33 18.79
N GLN A 532 8.06 -11.70 17.65
CA GLN A 532 8.70 -10.38 17.53
C GLN A 532 7.69 -9.22 17.54
N THR A 533 6.39 -9.50 17.49
CA THR A 533 5.32 -8.49 17.33
C THR A 533 4.34 -8.47 18.49
N GLN A 534 4.81 -8.78 19.70
CA GLN A 534 3.95 -8.91 20.87
C GLN A 534 3.27 -7.59 21.26
N GLY A 535 3.93 -6.46 21.01
CA GLY A 535 3.31 -5.13 21.19
C GLY A 535 2.12 -4.92 20.26
N TYR A 536 2.22 -5.32 18.98
CA TYR A 536 1.09 -5.29 18.06
C TYR A 536 -0.03 -6.24 18.49
N GLN A 537 0.30 -7.46 18.97
CA GLN A 537 -0.72 -8.40 19.45
C GLN A 537 -1.46 -7.83 20.67
N THR A 538 -0.75 -7.17 21.59
CA THR A 538 -1.34 -6.47 22.73
C THR A 538 -2.28 -5.35 22.26
N LEU A 539 -1.82 -4.50 21.34
CA LEU A 539 -2.60 -3.40 20.78
C LEU A 539 -3.89 -3.91 20.11
N PHE A 540 -3.79 -4.96 19.28
CA PHE A 540 -4.95 -5.53 18.59
C PHE A 540 -5.95 -6.12 19.57
N THR A 541 -5.49 -6.91 20.55
CA THR A 541 -6.37 -7.53 21.55
C THR A 541 -7.11 -6.48 22.38
N GLN A 542 -6.44 -5.42 22.81
CA GLN A 542 -7.07 -4.33 23.54
C GLN A 542 -8.11 -3.61 22.68
N LEU A 543 -7.75 -3.23 21.46
CA LEU A 543 -8.65 -2.51 20.56
C LEU A 543 -9.87 -3.35 20.16
N GLU A 544 -9.68 -4.63 19.84
CA GLU A 544 -10.77 -5.57 19.57
C GLU A 544 -11.70 -5.72 20.78
N GLY A 545 -11.15 -5.81 21.99
CA GLY A 545 -11.92 -5.85 23.23
C GLY A 545 -12.76 -4.59 23.46
N TRP A 546 -12.18 -3.42 23.29
CA TRP A 546 -12.90 -2.14 23.42
C TRP A 546 -13.99 -1.98 22.37
N LEU A 547 -13.68 -2.33 21.12
CA LEU A 547 -14.68 -2.26 20.03
C LEU A 547 -15.81 -3.28 20.23
N SER A 548 -15.53 -4.48 20.76
CA SER A 548 -16.56 -5.47 21.11
C SER A 548 -17.47 -4.94 22.22
N GLU A 549 -16.92 -4.30 23.25
CA GLU A 549 -17.70 -3.68 24.32
C GLU A 549 -18.60 -2.53 23.79
N ILE A 550 -18.05 -1.67 22.93
CA ILE A 550 -18.77 -0.52 22.37
C ILE A 550 -19.90 -0.95 21.44
N THR A 551 -19.66 -1.96 20.61
CA THR A 551 -20.60 -2.38 19.55
C THR A 551 -21.53 -3.52 19.96
N GLY A 552 -21.16 -4.29 21.00
CA GLY A 552 -21.87 -5.49 21.43
C GLY A 552 -21.67 -6.70 20.50
N PHE A 553 -20.74 -6.64 19.53
CA PHE A 553 -20.41 -7.77 18.68
C PHE A 553 -19.46 -8.76 19.37
N ALA A 554 -19.66 -10.05 19.10
CA ALA A 554 -18.86 -11.13 19.67
C ALA A 554 -17.42 -11.21 19.08
N GLY A 555 -17.18 -10.62 17.92
CA GLY A 555 -15.88 -10.61 17.27
C GLY A 555 -15.67 -9.36 16.42
N ILE A 556 -14.45 -8.87 16.42
CA ILE A 556 -13.99 -7.71 15.65
C ILE A 556 -12.82 -8.16 14.77
N SER A 557 -12.69 -7.59 13.58
CA SER A 557 -11.54 -7.75 12.72
C SER A 557 -10.95 -6.38 12.37
N LEU A 558 -9.65 -6.24 12.54
CA LEU A 558 -8.90 -5.01 12.24
C LEU A 558 -8.18 -5.10 10.87
N GLN A 559 -8.46 -6.12 10.06
CA GLN A 559 -7.71 -6.40 8.84
C GLN A 559 -8.02 -5.49 7.65
N SER A 560 -9.18 -4.86 7.60
CA SER A 560 -9.58 -4.07 6.44
C SER A 560 -8.78 -2.77 6.33
N ASN A 561 -8.20 -2.50 5.15
CA ASN A 561 -7.38 -1.29 4.89
C ASN A 561 -8.22 0.00 4.76
N ALA A 562 -9.53 -0.11 4.61
CA ALA A 562 -10.43 1.02 4.46
C ALA A 562 -11.86 0.66 4.86
N GLY A 563 -12.69 1.65 5.15
CA GLY A 563 -14.11 1.44 5.47
C GLY A 563 -14.87 0.68 4.39
N SER A 564 -14.61 0.98 3.11
CA SER A 564 -15.23 0.25 1.99
C SER A 564 -14.83 -1.23 1.93
N GLN A 565 -13.61 -1.58 2.35
CA GLN A 565 -13.19 -2.99 2.47
C GLN A 565 -13.88 -3.67 3.67
N GLY A 566 -14.08 -2.96 4.78
CA GLY A 566 -14.84 -3.44 5.92
C GLY A 566 -16.30 -3.75 5.55
N GLU A 567 -16.96 -2.85 4.83
CA GLU A 567 -18.31 -3.08 4.28
C GLU A 567 -18.35 -4.30 3.35
N TYR A 568 -17.39 -4.39 2.43
CA TYR A 568 -17.29 -5.51 1.50
C TYR A 568 -17.05 -6.85 2.23
N THR A 569 -16.15 -6.86 3.20
CA THR A 569 -15.87 -8.05 4.03
C THR A 569 -17.11 -8.47 4.81
N GLY A 570 -17.84 -7.53 5.40
CA GLY A 570 -19.11 -7.81 6.07
C GLY A 570 -20.14 -8.47 5.15
N LEU A 571 -20.28 -7.97 3.92
CA LEU A 571 -21.16 -8.57 2.90
C LEU A 571 -20.70 -9.98 2.48
N LEU A 572 -19.39 -10.23 2.37
CA LEU A 572 -18.86 -11.56 2.08
C LEU A 572 -19.15 -12.55 3.21
N VAL A 573 -19.00 -12.14 4.47
CA VAL A 573 -19.33 -12.96 5.64
C VAL A 573 -20.81 -13.30 5.66
N ILE A 574 -21.70 -12.33 5.46
CA ILE A 574 -23.15 -12.53 5.36
C ILE A 574 -23.47 -13.50 4.22
N ARG A 575 -22.91 -13.31 3.05
CA ARG A 575 -23.10 -14.22 1.91
C ARG A 575 -22.68 -15.64 2.24
N GLN A 576 -21.50 -15.83 2.80
CA GLN A 576 -20.98 -17.15 3.17
C GLN A 576 -21.85 -17.83 4.22
N TYR A 577 -22.32 -17.08 5.23
CA TYR A 577 -23.25 -17.57 6.23
C TYR A 577 -24.54 -18.13 5.60
N HIS A 578 -25.17 -17.38 4.72
CA HIS A 578 -26.38 -17.81 4.04
C HIS A 578 -26.15 -18.98 3.06
N GLN A 579 -25.05 -18.99 2.34
CA GLN A 579 -24.70 -20.13 1.46
C GLN A 579 -24.50 -21.43 2.26
N THR A 580 -23.88 -21.36 3.43
CA THR A 580 -23.66 -22.53 4.29
C THR A 580 -24.95 -23.07 4.89
N ARG A 581 -25.93 -22.22 5.15
CA ARG A 581 -27.22 -22.60 5.74
C ARG A 581 -28.32 -22.90 4.72
N GLY A 582 -28.09 -22.63 3.45
CA GLY A 582 -29.06 -22.90 2.36
C GLY A 582 -30.26 -21.96 2.33
N GLU A 583 -30.32 -20.97 3.20
CA GLU A 583 -31.39 -19.98 3.31
C GLU A 583 -30.85 -18.59 3.60
N GLY A 584 -31.43 -17.58 2.99
CA GLY A 584 -31.14 -16.19 3.31
C GLY A 584 -31.65 -15.19 2.29
N VAL A 585 -32.14 -14.07 2.79
CA VAL A 585 -32.53 -12.91 1.97
C VAL A 585 -31.59 -11.75 2.33
N ILE A 586 -30.84 -11.25 1.36
CA ILE A 586 -30.13 -9.97 1.51
C ILE A 586 -31.14 -8.87 1.18
N VAL A 587 -31.63 -8.19 2.21
CA VAL A 587 -32.45 -6.98 2.01
C VAL A 587 -31.48 -5.80 1.87
N TYR A 588 -31.25 -5.36 0.64
CA TYR A 588 -30.54 -4.10 0.39
C TYR A 588 -31.51 -2.95 0.61
N LEU A 589 -31.45 -2.33 1.79
CA LEU A 589 -32.13 -1.06 1.99
C LEU A 589 -31.36 0.01 1.23
N ARG A 590 -31.97 0.50 0.15
CA ARG A 590 -31.43 1.63 -0.61
C ARG A 590 -31.39 2.85 0.31
N GLN A 591 -30.23 3.10 0.91
CA GLN A 591 -30.05 4.26 1.76
C GLN A 591 -29.88 5.48 0.88
N GLU A 592 -30.90 6.29 0.76
CA GLU A 592 -30.90 7.52 -0.05
C GLU A 592 -30.06 8.66 0.55
N GLY A 593 -29.44 8.43 1.71
CA GLY A 593 -28.81 9.47 2.52
C GLY A 593 -27.61 10.21 1.95
N ARG A 594 -26.95 9.73 0.89
CA ARG A 594 -25.83 10.43 0.26
C ARG A 594 -26.20 11.25 -0.99
N GLY A 595 -27.45 11.28 -1.36
CA GLY A 595 -27.94 12.02 -2.53
C GLY A 595 -28.84 13.20 -2.19
N ILE A 596 -29.24 13.29 -0.93
CA ILE A 596 -29.94 14.46 -0.41
C ILE A 596 -28.86 15.28 0.27
N GLY A 597 -28.24 16.20 -0.49
CA GLY A 597 -27.53 17.27 0.16
C GLY A 597 -28.47 17.89 1.17
N LEU A 598 -28.04 17.97 2.41
CA LEU A 598 -28.63 18.92 3.33
C LEU A 598 -28.46 20.30 2.69
N VAL A 599 -29.52 20.75 2.03
CA VAL A 599 -29.66 22.14 1.59
C VAL A 599 -29.85 22.98 2.81
#